data_c8dc66a96b3f822425de712814fcc7e3
#
_entry.id   c8dc66a96b3f822425de712814fcc7e3
#
_cell.length_a   1.000
_cell.length_b   1.000
_cell.length_c   1.000
_cell.angle_alpha   90.00
_cell.angle_beta   90.00
_cell.angle_gamma   90.00
#
_symmetry.space_group_name_H-M   'P 1'
#
loop_
_entity.id
_entity.type
_entity.pdbx_description
1 polymer ?
#
loop_
_entity_poly.entity_id
_entity_poly.type
_entity_poly.pdbx_seq_one_letter_code
_entity_poly.pdbx_strand_id
1 'polypeptide(L)'
;MEKLNNILALFEPISLKEMDNVKLLNRTDTKFVFNLNTLELFLESCSKDYKILTIKNKNIASYKTLYFDTKDFEFYNHHHNQKGNRFKVRIRKYVDSSLCFLEIKNKIKGRTIKTRTLINDFEEQLSSESIDFIQKVVQNKNPLQMKIWNSFDRITLTNEKRKERLTIDINLSFELGEKKQLKNIVICELKQERVNIQSPAYIKLKKLQIRPARISKYCIGAGSVYENLKINRFKKKFIQLKKISA
;
A
#
# COMPACT_ATOMS: atom_id res chain seq x y z
N MET A 1 -12.91 -0.42 17.94
CA MET A 1 -13.63 -0.31 16.63
C MET A 1 -14.71 0.77 16.69
N GLU A 2 -15.53 0.82 17.71
CA GLU A 2 -16.60 1.84 17.88
C GLU A 2 -16.03 3.27 17.86
N LYS A 3 -15.02 3.56 18.68
CA LYS A 3 -14.36 4.87 18.72
C LYS A 3 -13.79 5.29 17.36
N LEU A 4 -13.15 4.37 16.62
CA LEU A 4 -12.68 4.66 15.27
C LEU A 4 -13.82 5.01 14.32
N ASN A 5 -14.93 4.26 14.35
CA ASN A 5 -16.10 4.54 13.53
C ASN A 5 -16.71 5.91 13.83
N ASN A 6 -16.77 6.32 15.10
CA ASN A 6 -17.26 7.64 15.51
C ASN A 6 -16.37 8.76 14.95
N ILE A 7 -15.04 8.57 14.94
CA ILE A 7 -14.10 9.53 14.33
C ILE A 7 -14.27 9.58 12.81
N LEU A 8 -14.45 8.43 12.14
CA LEU A 8 -14.66 8.39 10.70
C LEU A 8 -15.97 9.04 10.27
N ALA A 9 -16.99 9.06 11.14
CA ALA A 9 -18.25 9.77 10.91
C ALA A 9 -18.12 11.30 10.95
N LEU A 10 -17.01 11.86 11.46
CA LEU A 10 -16.74 13.30 11.41
C LEU A 10 -16.35 13.82 10.03
N PHE A 11 -16.01 12.92 9.11
CA PHE A 11 -15.59 13.30 7.76
C PHE A 11 -16.81 13.40 6.83
N GLU A 12 -16.79 14.41 5.95
CA GLU A 12 -17.70 14.47 4.83
C GLU A 12 -17.44 13.29 3.88
N PRO A 13 -18.45 12.49 3.52
CA PRO A 13 -18.26 11.36 2.61
C PRO A 13 -18.03 11.82 1.17
N ILE A 14 -17.25 11.03 0.42
CA ILE A 14 -17.05 11.17 -1.02
C ILE A 14 -17.19 9.82 -1.70
N SER A 15 -17.86 9.77 -2.84
CA SER A 15 -18.01 8.56 -3.65
C SER A 15 -16.77 8.26 -4.51
N LEU A 16 -16.69 7.03 -5.05
CA LEU A 16 -15.64 6.66 -6.03
C LEU A 16 -15.67 7.52 -7.27
N LYS A 17 -16.86 7.89 -7.75
CA LYS A 17 -17.05 8.71 -8.96
C LYS A 17 -16.50 10.13 -8.75
N GLU A 18 -16.81 10.74 -7.62
CA GLU A 18 -16.32 12.07 -7.28
C GLU A 18 -14.80 12.05 -7.03
N MET A 19 -14.28 10.99 -6.41
CA MET A 19 -12.82 10.84 -6.18
C MET A 19 -12.03 10.74 -7.50
N ASP A 20 -12.67 10.38 -8.62
CA ASP A 20 -12.02 10.37 -9.93
C ASP A 20 -11.58 11.77 -10.38
N ASN A 21 -12.19 12.83 -9.87
CA ASN A 21 -11.77 14.23 -10.11
C ASN A 21 -10.40 14.55 -9.49
N VAL A 22 -9.96 13.73 -8.52
CA VAL A 22 -8.63 13.83 -7.87
C VAL A 22 -7.68 12.76 -8.42
N LYS A 23 -7.78 12.44 -9.73
CA LYS A 23 -6.85 11.52 -10.40
C LYS A 23 -5.47 12.13 -10.52
N LEU A 24 -4.54 11.60 -9.73
CA LEU A 24 -3.13 11.95 -9.80
C LEU A 24 -2.40 10.99 -10.76
N LEU A 25 -2.37 11.31 -12.04
CA LEU A 25 -1.69 10.50 -13.06
C LEU A 25 -0.17 10.53 -12.88
N ASN A 26 0.37 11.73 -12.65
CA ASN A 26 1.80 11.93 -12.33
C ASN A 26 1.89 12.41 -10.88
N ARG A 27 2.47 11.58 -9.99
CA ARG A 27 2.45 11.86 -8.56
C ARG A 27 3.68 11.38 -7.82
N THR A 28 3.87 12.00 -6.68
CA THR A 28 4.81 11.55 -5.64
C THR A 28 4.04 10.93 -4.49
N ASP A 29 4.51 9.77 -4.04
CA ASP A 29 3.94 9.02 -2.92
C ASP A 29 4.89 9.13 -1.72
N THR A 30 4.51 9.90 -0.68
CA THR A 30 5.25 9.99 0.57
C THR A 30 4.60 9.08 1.60
N LYS A 31 5.39 8.19 2.22
CA LYS A 31 4.88 7.23 3.21
C LYS A 31 5.31 7.60 4.61
N PHE A 32 4.47 7.24 5.56
CA PHE A 32 4.69 7.40 6.99
C PHE A 32 4.30 6.09 7.68
N VAL A 33 4.98 5.78 8.78
CA VAL A 33 4.69 4.58 9.58
C VAL A 33 4.66 5.00 11.04
N PHE A 34 3.57 4.63 11.72
CA PHE A 34 3.37 5.00 13.12
C PHE A 34 2.50 3.97 13.86
N ASN A 35 2.41 4.11 15.17
CA ASN A 35 1.63 3.21 16.02
C ASN A 35 0.13 3.49 15.89
N LEU A 36 -0.67 2.43 15.95
CA LEU A 36 -2.12 2.48 15.86
C LEU A 36 -2.74 3.41 16.92
N ASN A 37 -2.15 3.52 18.11
CA ASN A 37 -2.62 4.41 19.18
C ASN A 37 -2.62 5.90 18.77
N THR A 38 -1.81 6.27 17.77
CA THR A 38 -1.74 7.65 17.25
C THR A 38 -2.77 7.91 16.14
N LEU A 39 -3.41 6.85 15.61
CA LEU A 39 -4.29 6.95 14.45
C LEU A 39 -5.51 7.82 14.72
N GLU A 40 -6.15 7.64 15.85
CA GLU A 40 -7.38 8.38 16.22
C GLU A 40 -7.11 9.88 16.25
N LEU A 41 -6.09 10.30 17.00
CA LEU A 41 -5.67 11.71 17.08
C LEU A 41 -5.31 12.30 15.70
N PHE A 42 -4.64 11.53 14.88
CA PHE A 42 -4.32 11.94 13.52
C PHE A 42 -5.58 12.14 12.66
N LEU A 43 -6.52 11.18 12.69
CA LEU A 43 -7.77 11.26 11.95
C LEU A 43 -8.63 12.44 12.40
N GLU A 44 -8.86 12.59 13.71
CA GLU A 44 -9.60 13.73 14.26
C GLU A 44 -9.04 15.06 13.76
N SER A 45 -7.72 15.20 13.79
CA SER A 45 -7.06 16.40 13.28
C SER A 45 -7.28 16.65 11.79
N CYS A 46 -7.56 15.60 10.99
CA CYS A 46 -7.75 15.68 9.55
C CYS A 46 -9.21 15.93 9.11
N SER A 47 -10.19 15.76 10.00
CA SER A 47 -11.62 15.73 9.64
C SER A 47 -12.12 16.99 8.92
N LYS A 48 -11.60 18.17 9.28
CA LYS A 48 -11.97 19.45 8.65
C LYS A 48 -11.30 19.71 7.30
N ASP A 49 -10.21 18.99 6.98
CA ASP A 49 -9.40 19.24 5.78
C ASP A 49 -9.64 18.21 4.67
N TYR A 50 -10.22 17.05 5.01
CA TYR A 50 -10.36 15.93 4.09
C TYR A 50 -11.78 15.37 4.10
N LYS A 51 -12.18 14.81 2.94
CA LYS A 51 -13.36 13.96 2.80
C LYS A 51 -12.93 12.49 2.88
N ILE A 52 -13.84 11.61 3.30
CA ILE A 52 -13.60 10.17 3.40
C ILE A 52 -14.28 9.41 2.28
N LEU A 53 -13.53 8.51 1.60
CA LEU A 53 -14.12 7.62 0.62
C LEU A 53 -15.07 6.64 1.30
N THR A 54 -16.34 6.70 0.89
CA THR A 54 -17.39 5.80 1.36
C THR A 54 -17.87 4.91 0.20
N ILE A 55 -17.82 3.60 0.40
CA ILE A 55 -18.25 2.59 -0.58
C ILE A 55 -19.29 1.70 0.09
N LYS A 56 -20.52 1.64 -0.45
CA LYS A 56 -21.62 0.85 0.13
C LYS A 56 -21.78 1.10 1.64
N ASN A 57 -21.79 2.36 2.04
CA ASN A 57 -21.88 2.83 3.43
C ASN A 57 -20.72 2.38 4.35
N LYS A 58 -19.58 1.98 3.78
CA LYS A 58 -18.37 1.64 4.52
C LYS A 58 -17.26 2.64 4.27
N ASN A 59 -16.64 3.12 5.34
CA ASN A 59 -15.49 4.05 5.33
C ASN A 59 -14.14 3.32 5.34
N ILE A 60 -14.16 2.02 5.61
CA ILE A 60 -12.98 1.15 5.63
C ILE A 60 -13.18 0.06 4.59
N ALA A 61 -12.25 -0.05 3.66
CA ALA A 61 -12.28 -1.06 2.61
C ALA A 61 -11.20 -2.13 2.85
N SER A 62 -11.57 -3.40 2.71
CA SER A 62 -10.65 -4.52 2.91
C SER A 62 -9.97 -4.94 1.61
N TYR A 63 -8.68 -5.25 1.70
CA TYR A 63 -7.83 -5.62 0.57
C TYR A 63 -7.12 -6.94 0.85
N LYS A 64 -7.15 -7.83 -0.15
CA LYS A 64 -6.29 -9.02 -0.20
C LYS A 64 -5.38 -8.92 -1.41
N THR A 65 -4.13 -9.31 -1.27
CA THR A 65 -3.11 -9.16 -2.33
C THR A 65 -2.21 -10.37 -2.33
N LEU A 66 -1.99 -10.97 -3.49
CA LEU A 66 -1.01 -12.02 -3.74
C LEU A 66 0.15 -11.43 -4.53
N TYR A 67 1.38 -11.56 -4.02
CA TYR A 67 2.58 -11.09 -4.69
C TYR A 67 3.29 -12.23 -5.43
N PHE A 68 3.84 -11.87 -6.61
CA PHE A 68 4.62 -12.77 -7.45
C PHE A 68 6.05 -12.26 -7.60
N ASP A 69 6.98 -13.21 -7.68
CA ASP A 69 8.39 -12.98 -7.97
C ASP A 69 8.97 -14.21 -8.66
N THR A 70 10.18 -14.12 -9.17
CA THR A 70 10.91 -15.30 -9.68
C THR A 70 11.22 -16.28 -8.55
N LYS A 71 11.62 -17.50 -8.91
CA LYS A 71 12.06 -18.53 -7.94
C LYS A 71 13.08 -17.93 -6.96
N ASP A 72 14.05 -17.18 -7.44
CA ASP A 72 15.19 -16.63 -6.70
C ASP A 72 14.97 -15.20 -6.17
N PHE A 73 13.71 -14.74 -6.12
CA PHE A 73 13.34 -13.41 -5.57
C PHE A 73 14.03 -12.24 -6.30
N GLU A 74 14.10 -12.26 -7.61
CA GLU A 74 14.77 -11.23 -8.39
C GLU A 74 14.21 -9.81 -8.12
N PHE A 75 12.88 -9.65 -8.10
CA PHE A 75 12.26 -8.33 -7.86
C PHE A 75 12.47 -7.86 -6.42
N TYR A 76 12.44 -8.78 -5.46
CA TYR A 76 12.82 -8.50 -4.07
C TYR A 76 14.27 -8.03 -3.99
N ASN A 77 15.19 -8.77 -4.61
CA ASN A 77 16.61 -8.46 -4.62
C ASN A 77 16.90 -7.13 -5.34
N HIS A 78 16.20 -6.81 -6.42
CA HIS A 78 16.27 -5.51 -7.07
C HIS A 78 15.83 -4.38 -6.12
N HIS A 79 14.79 -4.61 -5.34
CA HIS A 79 14.34 -3.63 -4.34
C HIS A 79 15.32 -3.53 -3.18
N HIS A 80 15.81 -4.64 -2.65
CA HIS A 80 16.80 -4.70 -1.59
C HIS A 80 18.09 -3.95 -1.98
N ASN A 81 18.57 -4.18 -3.19
CA ASN A 81 19.79 -3.56 -3.73
C ASN A 81 19.56 -2.13 -4.26
N GLN A 82 18.35 -1.57 -4.09
CA GLN A 82 17.98 -0.21 -4.52
C GLN A 82 18.15 0.06 -6.01
N LYS A 83 18.04 -0.98 -6.88
CA LYS A 83 18.09 -0.79 -8.32
C LYS A 83 17.08 0.27 -8.76
N GLY A 84 17.49 1.17 -9.66
CA GLY A 84 16.64 2.25 -10.20
C GLY A 84 15.43 1.71 -10.96
N ASN A 85 15.63 0.63 -11.70
CA ASN A 85 14.60 -0.07 -12.44
C ASN A 85 14.23 -1.36 -11.70
N ARG A 86 12.94 -1.50 -11.36
CA ARG A 86 12.47 -2.69 -10.65
C ARG A 86 10.96 -2.85 -10.76
N PHE A 87 10.54 -4.11 -10.74
CA PHE A 87 9.14 -4.50 -10.84
C PHE A 87 8.55 -4.92 -9.50
N LYS A 88 7.23 -4.89 -9.43
CA LYS A 88 6.39 -5.61 -8.48
C LYS A 88 5.17 -6.10 -9.23
N VAL A 89 4.97 -7.40 -9.20
CA VAL A 89 3.80 -8.06 -9.79
C VAL A 89 2.92 -8.57 -8.67
N ARG A 90 1.61 -8.33 -8.78
CA ARG A 90 0.66 -8.79 -7.79
C ARG A 90 -0.75 -8.90 -8.35
N ILE A 91 -1.52 -9.81 -7.81
CA ILE A 91 -2.97 -9.81 -7.93
C ILE A 91 -3.56 -9.15 -6.69
N ARG A 92 -4.52 -8.25 -6.87
CA ARG A 92 -5.18 -7.54 -5.79
C ARG A 92 -6.68 -7.58 -5.91
N LYS A 93 -7.35 -8.05 -4.86
CA LYS A 93 -8.79 -8.04 -4.72
C LYS A 93 -9.23 -6.92 -3.77
N TYR A 94 -10.21 -6.17 -4.20
CA TYR A 94 -10.99 -5.23 -3.42
C TYR A 94 -12.16 -6.01 -2.84
N VAL A 95 -12.04 -6.47 -1.59
CA VAL A 95 -12.94 -7.49 -1.00
C VAL A 95 -14.40 -7.03 -1.07
N ASP A 96 -14.68 -5.77 -0.71
CA ASP A 96 -16.04 -5.24 -0.64
C ASP A 96 -16.74 -5.10 -2.01
N SER A 97 -16.00 -4.98 -3.11
CA SER A 97 -16.53 -4.88 -4.48
C SER A 97 -16.27 -6.12 -5.31
N SER A 98 -15.56 -7.11 -4.77
CA SER A 98 -15.11 -8.32 -5.47
C SER A 98 -14.26 -8.08 -6.73
N LEU A 99 -13.88 -6.84 -7.01
CA LEU A 99 -13.01 -6.52 -8.14
C LEU A 99 -11.61 -7.04 -7.90
N CYS A 100 -11.08 -7.78 -8.89
CA CYS A 100 -9.75 -8.36 -8.83
C CYS A 100 -8.90 -7.86 -10.00
N PHE A 101 -7.66 -7.45 -9.73
CA PHE A 101 -6.75 -6.91 -10.74
C PHE A 101 -5.38 -7.56 -10.65
N LEU A 102 -4.85 -7.97 -11.79
CA LEU A 102 -3.43 -8.19 -11.96
C LEU A 102 -2.75 -6.84 -12.18
N GLU A 103 -1.82 -6.49 -11.30
CA GLU A 103 -1.17 -5.18 -11.27
C GLU A 103 0.35 -5.31 -11.36
N ILE A 104 0.95 -4.58 -12.27
CA ILE A 104 2.39 -4.45 -12.40
C ILE A 104 2.80 -3.02 -12.04
N LYS A 105 3.72 -2.87 -11.11
CA LYS A 105 4.38 -1.60 -10.83
C LYS A 105 5.81 -1.66 -11.31
N ASN A 106 6.10 -0.85 -12.31
CA ASN A 106 7.45 -0.67 -12.84
C ASN A 106 8.01 0.66 -12.33
N LYS A 107 9.10 0.63 -11.59
CA LYS A 107 9.84 1.82 -11.20
C LYS A 107 10.99 2.02 -12.15
N ILE A 108 11.04 3.16 -12.86
CA ILE A 108 12.07 3.52 -13.82
C ILE A 108 12.58 4.90 -13.44
N LYS A 109 13.90 5.03 -13.16
CA LYS A 109 14.55 6.31 -12.85
C LYS A 109 13.76 7.20 -11.85
N GLY A 110 13.23 6.57 -10.79
CA GLY A 110 12.47 7.27 -9.75
C GLY A 110 10.95 7.37 -9.98
N ARG A 111 10.47 7.29 -11.22
CA ARG A 111 9.04 7.28 -11.56
C ARG A 111 8.43 5.90 -11.41
N THR A 112 7.16 5.82 -11.07
CA THR A 112 6.42 4.56 -11.00
C THR A 112 5.31 4.55 -12.04
N ILE A 113 5.41 3.65 -12.99
CA ILE A 113 4.36 3.34 -13.96
C ILE A 113 3.55 2.16 -13.41
N LYS A 114 2.23 2.30 -13.40
CA LYS A 114 1.31 1.24 -12.97
C LYS A 114 0.49 0.78 -14.17
N THR A 115 0.60 -0.50 -14.50
CA THR A 115 -0.23 -1.18 -15.50
C THR A 115 -1.11 -2.19 -14.78
N ARG A 116 -2.39 -2.32 -15.17
CA ARG A 116 -3.29 -3.32 -14.58
C ARG A 116 -4.31 -3.83 -15.59
N THR A 117 -4.75 -5.06 -15.40
CA THR A 117 -5.88 -5.67 -16.09
C THR A 117 -6.85 -6.28 -15.09
N LEU A 118 -8.13 -6.30 -15.42
CA LEU A 118 -9.16 -6.99 -14.64
C LEU A 118 -9.01 -8.50 -14.85
N ILE A 119 -9.15 -9.26 -13.77
CA ILE A 119 -9.20 -10.72 -13.79
C ILE A 119 -10.34 -11.19 -12.90
N ASN A 120 -10.80 -12.42 -13.06
CA ASN A 120 -11.96 -12.95 -12.34
C ASN A 120 -11.69 -13.11 -10.83
N ASP A 121 -10.58 -13.73 -10.46
CA ASP A 121 -10.18 -13.94 -9.06
C ASP A 121 -8.66 -14.15 -8.95
N PHE A 122 -8.19 -14.54 -7.77
CA PHE A 122 -6.78 -14.88 -7.55
C PHE A 122 -6.36 -16.10 -8.35
N GLU A 123 -5.16 -16.03 -8.88
CA GLU A 123 -4.46 -17.11 -9.56
C GLU A 123 -3.18 -17.42 -8.77
N GLU A 124 -3.12 -18.51 -8.04
CA GLU A 124 -1.88 -18.96 -7.38
C GLU A 124 -0.87 -19.47 -8.41
N GLN A 125 -1.37 -20.10 -9.47
CA GLN A 125 -0.67 -20.38 -10.72
C GLN A 125 -1.23 -19.44 -11.78
N LEU A 126 -0.36 -18.64 -12.37
CA LEU A 126 -0.76 -17.65 -13.37
C LEU A 126 -1.30 -18.34 -14.63
N SER A 127 -2.45 -17.89 -15.13
CA SER A 127 -3.02 -18.32 -16.41
C SER A 127 -2.15 -17.85 -17.58
N SER A 128 -2.36 -18.43 -18.77
CA SER A 128 -1.69 -18.01 -20.02
C SER A 128 -1.90 -16.53 -20.30
N GLU A 129 -3.13 -16.04 -20.13
CA GLU A 129 -3.50 -14.63 -20.35
C GLU A 129 -2.78 -13.70 -19.37
N SER A 130 -2.66 -14.13 -18.11
CA SER A 130 -1.91 -13.38 -17.09
C SER A 130 -0.42 -13.36 -17.36
N ILE A 131 0.16 -14.46 -17.83
CA ILE A 131 1.56 -14.55 -18.24
C ILE A 131 1.81 -13.61 -19.43
N ASP A 132 0.98 -13.65 -20.47
CA ASP A 132 1.09 -12.78 -21.64
C ASP A 132 1.01 -11.30 -21.28
N PHE A 133 0.07 -10.95 -20.37
CA PHE A 133 -0.03 -9.58 -19.86
C PHE A 133 1.24 -9.14 -19.13
N ILE A 134 1.81 -10.03 -18.31
CA ILE A 134 3.04 -9.74 -17.57
C ILE A 134 4.21 -9.57 -18.55
N GLN A 135 4.36 -10.46 -19.52
CA GLN A 135 5.48 -10.45 -20.47
C GLN A 135 5.52 -9.18 -21.33
N LYS A 136 4.37 -8.60 -21.69
CA LYS A 136 4.29 -7.31 -22.40
C LYS A 136 4.92 -6.15 -21.63
N VAL A 137 5.00 -6.25 -20.31
CA VAL A 137 5.49 -5.17 -19.43
C VAL A 137 6.83 -5.53 -18.77
N VAL A 138 6.95 -6.79 -18.34
CA VAL A 138 8.11 -7.31 -17.63
C VAL A 138 8.89 -8.19 -18.63
N GLN A 139 9.91 -7.64 -19.25
CA GLN A 139 10.78 -8.37 -20.18
C GLN A 139 11.71 -9.34 -19.41
N ASN A 140 11.12 -10.21 -18.58
CA ASN A 140 11.85 -11.23 -17.83
C ASN A 140 11.51 -12.61 -18.38
N LYS A 141 12.53 -13.42 -18.66
CA LYS A 141 12.38 -14.80 -19.15
C LYS A 141 12.08 -15.80 -18.03
N ASN A 142 12.35 -15.43 -16.77
CA ASN A 142 12.13 -16.32 -15.64
C ASN A 142 10.64 -16.38 -15.25
N PRO A 143 10.06 -17.58 -15.07
CA PRO A 143 8.67 -17.73 -14.65
C PRO A 143 8.45 -17.11 -13.26
N LEU A 144 7.30 -16.48 -13.09
CA LEU A 144 6.88 -15.93 -11.81
C LEU A 144 6.09 -16.97 -11.01
N GLN A 145 6.31 -16.99 -9.72
CA GLN A 145 5.64 -17.85 -8.76
C GLN A 145 4.97 -16.99 -7.70
N MET A 146 3.89 -17.47 -7.12
CA MET A 146 3.32 -16.86 -5.92
C MET A 146 4.36 -16.85 -4.79
N LYS A 147 4.42 -15.77 -4.03
CA LYS A 147 5.37 -15.65 -2.93
C LYS A 147 4.71 -15.39 -1.60
N ILE A 148 3.76 -14.48 -1.53
CA ILE A 148 3.21 -14.10 -0.24
C ILE A 148 1.85 -13.44 -0.39
N TRP A 149 0.93 -13.79 0.48
CA TRP A 149 -0.31 -13.09 0.70
C TRP A 149 -0.10 -11.87 1.62
N ASN A 150 -0.85 -10.83 1.36
CA ASN A 150 -0.92 -9.65 2.23
C ASN A 150 -2.37 -9.17 2.31
N SER A 151 -2.88 -9.04 3.52
CA SER A 151 -4.19 -8.46 3.79
C SER A 151 -4.04 -7.19 4.63
N PHE A 152 -4.95 -6.25 4.46
CA PHE A 152 -5.03 -5.02 5.23
C PHE A 152 -6.36 -4.32 5.00
N ASP A 153 -6.74 -3.48 5.95
CA ASP A 153 -7.88 -2.59 5.83
C ASP A 153 -7.40 -1.17 5.53
N ARG A 154 -8.18 -0.43 4.74
CA ARG A 154 -7.79 0.89 4.25
C ARG A 154 -8.86 1.94 4.46
N ILE A 155 -8.46 3.04 5.08
CA ILE A 155 -9.18 4.30 5.08
C ILE A 155 -8.58 5.16 3.96
N THR A 156 -9.44 5.78 3.14
CA THR A 156 -8.99 6.68 2.06
C THR A 156 -9.59 8.05 2.28
N LEU A 157 -8.73 9.05 2.40
CA LEU A 157 -9.10 10.45 2.54
C LEU A 157 -8.64 11.22 1.31
N THR A 158 -9.39 12.25 0.92
CA THR A 158 -9.06 13.12 -0.21
C THR A 158 -9.26 14.58 0.13
N ASN A 159 -8.38 15.43 -0.39
CA ASN A 159 -8.55 16.88 -0.39
C ASN A 159 -8.58 17.34 -1.84
N GLU A 160 -9.77 17.71 -2.33
CA GLU A 160 -10.01 18.08 -3.74
C GLU A 160 -9.31 19.41 -4.07
N LYS A 161 -9.36 20.39 -3.17
CA LYS A 161 -8.74 21.72 -3.37
C LYS A 161 -7.23 21.63 -3.57
N ARG A 162 -6.58 20.71 -2.84
CA ARG A 162 -5.13 20.50 -2.93
C ARG A 162 -4.73 19.38 -3.89
N LYS A 163 -5.70 18.71 -4.51
CA LYS A 163 -5.48 17.55 -5.39
C LYS A 163 -4.57 16.52 -4.72
N GLU A 164 -4.89 16.14 -3.48
CA GLU A 164 -4.11 15.14 -2.75
C GLU A 164 -5.00 14.04 -2.19
N ARG A 165 -4.42 12.86 -2.05
CA ARG A 165 -5.07 11.68 -1.50
C ARG A 165 -4.20 11.02 -0.46
N LEU A 166 -4.81 10.69 0.66
CA LEU A 166 -4.20 9.98 1.77
C LEU A 166 -4.80 8.56 1.85
N THR A 167 -3.97 7.55 1.89
CA THR A 167 -4.41 6.18 2.16
C THR A 167 -3.75 5.69 3.44
N ILE A 168 -4.56 5.17 4.36
CA ILE A 168 -4.14 4.74 5.68
C ILE A 168 -4.47 3.27 5.79
N ASP A 169 -3.44 2.44 5.89
CA ASP A 169 -3.53 0.98 5.94
C ASP A 169 -3.28 0.50 7.36
N ILE A 170 -4.24 -0.26 7.88
CA ILE A 170 -4.25 -0.87 9.21
C ILE A 170 -4.43 -2.39 9.10
N ASN A 171 -4.32 -3.11 10.20
CA ASN A 171 -4.53 -4.56 10.26
C ASN A 171 -3.69 -5.35 9.26
N LEU A 172 -2.43 -4.91 9.05
CA LEU A 172 -1.56 -5.56 8.08
C LEU A 172 -1.18 -6.97 8.52
N SER A 173 -1.39 -7.92 7.62
CA SER A 173 -0.92 -9.30 7.82
C SER A 173 -0.29 -9.85 6.55
N PHE A 174 0.62 -10.80 6.75
CA PHE A 174 1.30 -11.56 5.72
C PHE A 174 1.13 -13.05 5.99
N GLU A 175 0.99 -13.85 4.93
CA GLU A 175 0.71 -15.26 5.06
C GLU A 175 1.44 -16.06 3.97
N LEU A 176 2.13 -17.08 4.42
CA LEU A 176 2.69 -18.15 3.60
C LEU A 176 2.71 -19.40 4.50
N GLY A 177 1.63 -20.19 4.44
CA GLY A 177 1.34 -21.19 5.47
C GLY A 177 0.85 -20.52 6.76
N GLU A 178 1.76 -20.03 7.58
CA GLU A 178 1.40 -19.28 8.79
C GLU A 178 1.16 -17.79 8.55
N LYS A 179 0.18 -17.24 9.28
CA LYS A 179 -0.17 -15.81 9.23
C LYS A 179 0.66 -15.02 10.25
N LYS A 180 1.44 -14.05 9.75
CA LYS A 180 2.18 -13.08 10.56
C LYS A 180 1.52 -11.71 10.47
N GLN A 181 1.05 -11.18 11.59
CA GLN A 181 0.43 -9.86 11.68
C GLN A 181 1.44 -8.81 12.13
N LEU A 182 1.45 -7.65 11.48
CA LEU A 182 2.14 -6.46 11.99
C LEU A 182 1.20 -5.75 12.98
N LYS A 183 1.26 -6.14 14.24
CA LYS A 183 0.42 -5.57 15.31
C LYS A 183 0.72 -4.06 15.46
N ASN A 184 -0.32 -3.28 15.75
CA ASN A 184 -0.23 -1.85 16.06
C ASN A 184 0.49 -0.96 15.02
N ILE A 185 0.64 -1.43 13.77
CA ILE A 185 1.30 -0.67 12.70
C ILE A 185 0.28 -0.05 11.76
N VAL A 186 0.44 1.26 11.54
CA VAL A 186 -0.26 2.02 10.51
C VAL A 186 0.72 2.39 9.41
N ILE A 187 0.35 2.17 8.14
CA ILE A 187 1.08 2.69 6.97
C ILE A 187 0.20 3.73 6.28
N CYS A 188 0.60 4.97 6.43
CA CYS A 188 -0.05 6.11 5.79
C CYS A 188 0.74 6.50 4.52
N GLU A 189 0.05 6.75 3.40
CA GLU A 189 0.66 7.16 2.14
C GLU A 189 -0.05 8.40 1.60
N LEU A 190 0.65 9.53 1.64
CA LEU A 190 0.21 10.80 1.06
C LEU A 190 0.63 10.87 -0.40
N LYS A 191 -0.35 11.01 -1.29
CA LYS A 191 -0.18 11.11 -2.74
C LYS A 191 -0.48 12.53 -3.20
N GLN A 192 0.50 13.16 -3.83
CA GLN A 192 0.45 14.52 -4.30
C GLN A 192 1.08 14.60 -5.70
N GLU A 193 0.77 15.61 -6.49
CA GLU A 193 1.45 15.86 -7.76
C GLU A 193 2.95 16.10 -7.52
N ARG A 194 3.27 16.96 -6.58
CA ARG A 194 4.63 17.21 -6.07
C ARG A 194 4.60 17.21 -4.55
N VAL A 195 5.71 16.86 -3.92
CA VAL A 195 5.80 16.91 -2.46
C VAL A 195 5.50 18.32 -1.96
N ASN A 196 4.43 18.45 -1.20
CA ASN A 196 4.04 19.69 -0.54
C ASN A 196 4.04 19.47 0.98
N ILE A 197 5.05 20.02 1.66
CA ILE A 197 5.20 19.93 3.11
C ILE A 197 4.22 20.83 3.86
N GLN A 198 3.53 21.76 3.16
CA GLN A 198 2.46 22.61 3.69
C GLN A 198 1.08 21.93 3.56
N SER A 199 1.04 20.67 3.14
CA SER A 199 -0.18 19.86 3.17
C SER A 199 -0.68 19.70 4.61
N PRO A 200 -2.00 19.81 4.88
CA PRO A 200 -2.55 19.58 6.21
C PRO A 200 -2.11 18.25 6.81
N ALA A 201 -2.18 17.15 6.03
CA ALA A 201 -1.74 15.85 6.51
C ALA A 201 -0.23 15.83 6.85
N TYR A 202 0.60 16.45 6.01
CA TYR A 202 2.05 16.50 6.27
C TYR A 202 2.37 17.27 7.55
N ILE A 203 1.75 18.45 7.74
CA ILE A 203 1.93 19.27 8.93
C ILE A 203 1.49 18.53 10.19
N LYS A 204 0.33 17.84 10.14
CA LYS A 204 -0.21 17.08 11.28
C LYS A 204 0.68 15.90 11.65
N LEU A 205 1.13 15.13 10.65
CA LEU A 205 2.10 14.05 10.87
C LEU A 205 3.42 14.58 11.47
N LYS A 206 3.91 15.73 10.99
CA LYS A 206 5.11 16.38 11.54
C LYS A 206 4.91 16.82 13.00
N LYS A 207 3.76 17.40 13.35
CA LYS A 207 3.42 17.76 14.75
C LYS A 207 3.39 16.54 15.67
N LEU A 208 2.95 15.39 15.16
CA LEU A 208 2.99 14.10 15.86
C LEU A 208 4.37 13.43 15.83
N GLN A 209 5.42 14.14 15.38
CA GLN A 209 6.80 13.64 15.23
C GLN A 209 6.94 12.44 14.29
N ILE A 210 5.96 12.20 13.42
CA ILE A 210 5.97 11.14 12.43
C ILE A 210 6.69 11.62 11.18
N ARG A 211 7.83 11.00 10.86
CA ARG A 211 8.67 11.35 9.73
C ARG A 211 8.42 10.44 8.51
N PRO A 212 8.69 10.93 7.27
CA PRO A 212 8.63 10.11 6.08
C PRO A 212 9.47 8.84 6.20
N ALA A 213 8.92 7.71 5.74
CA ALA A 213 9.55 6.41 5.78
C ALA A 213 9.51 5.72 4.40
N ARG A 214 10.56 4.99 4.06
CA ARG A 214 10.61 4.17 2.83
C ARG A 214 10.25 2.73 3.18
N ILE A 215 9.00 2.35 2.97
CA ILE A 215 8.50 1.00 3.26
C ILE A 215 7.86 0.36 2.03
N SER A 216 7.98 -0.96 1.91
CA SER A 216 7.33 -1.78 0.89
C SER A 216 6.66 -2.98 1.57
N LYS A 217 5.33 -3.10 1.44
CA LYS A 217 4.59 -4.24 1.99
C LYS A 217 5.18 -5.57 1.50
N TYR A 218 5.46 -5.71 0.20
CA TYR A 218 6.08 -6.90 -0.36
C TYR A 218 7.41 -7.24 0.34
N CYS A 219 8.35 -6.27 0.40
CA CYS A 219 9.67 -6.55 0.94
C CYS A 219 9.66 -6.80 2.45
N ILE A 220 8.81 -6.10 3.21
CA ILE A 220 8.66 -6.37 4.64
C ILE A 220 7.98 -7.71 4.86
N GLY A 221 6.90 -8.00 4.12
CA GLY A 221 6.22 -9.27 4.23
C GLY A 221 7.13 -10.45 3.90
N ALA A 222 7.78 -10.43 2.72
CA ALA A 222 8.68 -11.49 2.32
C ALA A 222 9.84 -11.67 3.32
N GLY A 223 10.49 -10.58 3.74
CA GLY A 223 11.57 -10.66 4.73
C GLY A 223 11.11 -11.03 6.15
N SER A 224 9.79 -10.99 6.44
CA SER A 224 9.23 -11.48 7.71
C SER A 224 8.92 -12.98 7.69
N VAL A 225 8.65 -13.53 6.51
CA VAL A 225 8.14 -14.90 6.34
C VAL A 225 9.22 -15.85 5.88
N TYR A 226 10.11 -15.41 4.99
CA TYR A 226 11.19 -16.22 4.47
C TYR A 226 12.48 -16.03 5.28
N GLU A 227 12.94 -17.07 5.95
CA GLU A 227 14.13 -17.02 6.83
C GLU A 227 15.43 -16.77 6.05
N ASN A 228 15.56 -17.32 4.86
CA ASN A 228 16.78 -17.25 4.06
C ASN A 228 16.87 -16.04 3.13
N LEU A 229 15.94 -15.08 3.23
CA LEU A 229 16.03 -13.86 2.43
C LEU A 229 17.05 -12.86 3.00
N LYS A 230 17.78 -12.24 2.10
CA LYS A 230 18.74 -11.19 2.42
C LYS A 230 18.02 -9.95 2.96
N ILE A 231 18.11 -9.67 4.26
CA ILE A 231 17.41 -8.55 4.92
C ILE A 231 18.32 -7.44 5.44
N ASN A 232 19.64 -7.55 5.26
CA ASN A 232 20.60 -6.62 5.87
C ASN A 232 20.30 -5.14 5.61
N ARG A 233 19.92 -4.75 4.37
CA ARG A 233 19.51 -3.38 4.04
C ARG A 233 18.13 -2.98 4.58
N PHE A 234 17.34 -3.94 5.01
CA PHE A 234 16.04 -3.71 5.63
C PHE A 234 16.08 -3.83 7.16
N LYS A 235 17.20 -4.27 7.77
CA LYS A 235 17.34 -4.46 9.21
C LYS A 235 16.89 -3.25 10.03
N LYS A 236 17.33 -2.04 9.64
CA LYS A 236 16.89 -0.79 10.30
C LYS A 236 15.38 -0.59 10.26
N LYS A 237 14.71 -0.99 9.14
CA LYS A 237 13.25 -0.89 9.00
C LYS A 237 12.53 -1.90 9.88
N PHE A 238 13.01 -3.13 9.98
CA PHE A 238 12.45 -4.13 10.88
C PHE A 238 12.58 -3.70 12.35
N ILE A 239 13.74 -3.16 12.75
CA ILE A 239 13.94 -2.60 14.09
C ILE A 239 12.97 -1.44 14.35
N GLN A 240 12.80 -0.53 13.38
CA GLN A 240 11.86 0.58 13.48
C GLN A 240 10.42 0.08 13.64
N LEU A 241 9.98 -0.90 12.82
CA LEU A 241 8.65 -1.49 12.93
C LEU A 241 8.43 -2.13 14.29
N LYS A 242 9.41 -2.90 14.80
CA LYS A 242 9.35 -3.51 16.13
C LYS A 242 9.21 -2.45 17.24
N LYS A 243 9.95 -1.34 17.15
CA LYS A 243 9.85 -0.22 18.12
C LYS A 243 8.49 0.48 18.05
N ILE A 244 7.91 0.62 16.85
CA ILE A 244 6.59 1.26 16.67
C ILE A 244 5.47 0.35 17.16
N SER A 245 5.60 -0.96 17.00
CA SER A 245 4.57 -1.95 17.40
C SER A 245 4.53 -2.25 18.90
N ALA A 246 5.58 -1.93 19.63
CA ALA A 246 5.63 -2.03 21.08
C ALA A 246 4.80 -0.95 21.74
#